data_6e3cdaa84746cfa33dd922bd2ac2a529
#
_entry.id   6e3cdaa84746cfa33dd922bd2ac2a529
#
_cell.length_a   1.000
_cell.length_b   1.000
_cell.length_c   1.000
_cell.angle_alpha   90.00
_cell.angle_beta   90.00
_cell.angle_gamma   90.00
#
_symmetry.space_group_name_H-M   'P 1'
#
loop_
_entity.id
_entity.type
_entity.pdbx_description
1 polymer ?
#
loop_
_entity_poly.entity_id
_entity_poly.type
_entity_poly.pdbx_seq_one_letter_code
_entity_poly.pdbx_strand_id
1 'polypeptide(L)'
;MYEDLITEIPDFPIKGVNFKDISPLLADEQAFRSAIVEMGGLYYNDVGVPDYWVGIDSRGFIFASALAIYFGGGVILARKEGKTPGDIVSVSYDLEYGSATLEMQKVGMGGGEVVIVDDVLATGGTLKATNELAEKAGYAVAGNLVLIDLKYVPRVDNFNLDVRSVVSYV
;
A
#
# COMPACT_ATOMS: atom_id res chain seq x y z
N MET A 1 20.98 -5.46 -8.30
CA MET A 1 20.03 -4.46 -7.77
C MET A 1 18.80 -5.23 -7.30
N TYR A 2 18.06 -4.81 -6.29
CA TYR A 2 16.90 -5.62 -5.80
C TYR A 2 15.76 -5.73 -6.81
N GLU A 3 15.71 -4.86 -7.83
CA GLU A 3 14.76 -4.97 -8.94
C GLU A 3 14.86 -6.31 -9.68
N ASP A 4 16.06 -6.88 -9.76
CA ASP A 4 16.28 -8.19 -10.38
C ASP A 4 15.61 -9.34 -9.60
N LEU A 5 15.18 -9.06 -8.37
CA LEU A 5 14.46 -9.99 -7.50
C LEU A 5 12.93 -9.80 -7.56
N ILE A 6 12.43 -8.92 -8.43
CA ILE A 6 11.03 -8.81 -8.78
C ILE A 6 10.81 -9.64 -10.05
N THR A 7 10.24 -10.83 -9.90
CA THR A 7 10.06 -11.76 -11.01
C THR A 7 8.68 -11.64 -11.66
N GLU A 8 8.61 -11.93 -12.95
CA GLU A 8 7.35 -11.91 -13.69
C GLU A 8 6.79 -13.32 -13.79
N ILE A 9 5.53 -13.51 -13.41
CA ILE A 9 4.81 -14.77 -13.59
C ILE A 9 3.65 -14.49 -14.53
N PRO A 10 3.77 -14.96 -15.79
CA PRO A 10 2.71 -14.74 -16.77
C PRO A 10 1.46 -15.57 -16.43
N ASP A 11 0.31 -15.06 -16.83
CA ASP A 11 -0.98 -15.73 -16.68
C ASP A 11 -1.33 -16.12 -15.23
N PHE A 12 -0.95 -15.30 -14.24
CA PHE A 12 -1.29 -15.53 -12.84
C PHE A 12 -1.99 -14.31 -12.23
N PRO A 13 -3.03 -14.47 -11.40
CA PRO A 13 -3.78 -15.70 -11.09
C PRO A 13 -4.70 -16.18 -12.21
N ILE A 14 -4.87 -15.36 -13.24
CA ILE A 14 -5.69 -15.65 -14.43
C ILE A 14 -4.93 -15.31 -15.70
N LYS A 15 -5.34 -15.92 -16.80
CA LYS A 15 -4.76 -15.68 -18.13
C LYS A 15 -4.80 -14.20 -18.51
N GLY A 16 -3.68 -13.68 -18.99
CA GLY A 16 -3.49 -12.28 -19.40
C GLY A 16 -2.94 -11.36 -18.31
N VAL A 17 -2.86 -11.82 -17.07
CA VAL A 17 -2.25 -11.06 -15.98
C VAL A 17 -0.77 -11.43 -15.86
N ASN A 18 0.09 -10.42 -15.97
CA ASN A 18 1.52 -10.56 -15.71
C ASN A 18 1.82 -10.15 -14.26
N PHE A 19 1.86 -11.14 -13.37
CA PHE A 19 2.02 -10.92 -11.94
C PHE A 19 3.46 -10.57 -11.57
N LYS A 20 3.65 -9.55 -10.77
CA LYS A 20 4.95 -9.19 -10.20
C LYS A 20 5.14 -9.88 -8.85
N ASP A 21 5.95 -10.93 -8.85
CA ASP A 21 6.28 -11.67 -7.64
C ASP A 21 7.46 -11.04 -6.91
N ILE A 22 7.22 -10.62 -5.69
CA ILE A 22 8.22 -10.01 -4.80
C ILE A 22 8.78 -11.00 -3.77
N SER A 23 8.39 -12.27 -3.85
CA SER A 23 8.86 -13.28 -2.88
C SER A 23 10.37 -13.41 -2.84
N PRO A 24 11.11 -13.40 -3.97
CA PRO A 24 12.56 -13.41 -3.93
C PRO A 24 13.17 -12.18 -3.26
N LEU A 25 12.58 -11.00 -3.49
CA LEU A 25 13.01 -9.75 -2.84
C LEU A 25 12.82 -9.82 -1.32
N LEU A 26 11.67 -10.32 -0.86
CA LEU A 26 11.38 -10.44 0.56
C LEU A 26 12.28 -11.47 1.26
N ALA A 27 12.72 -12.51 0.53
CA ALA A 27 13.58 -13.56 1.05
C ALA A 27 15.06 -13.14 1.15
N ASP A 28 15.47 -12.09 0.46
CA ASP A 28 16.82 -11.56 0.51
C ASP A 28 16.91 -10.41 1.52
N GLU A 29 17.70 -10.59 2.57
CA GLU A 29 17.84 -9.61 3.67
C GLU A 29 18.29 -8.24 3.17
N GLN A 30 19.29 -8.21 2.30
CA GLN A 30 19.90 -6.95 1.85
C GLN A 30 18.98 -6.23 0.86
N ALA A 31 18.34 -6.98 -0.04
CA ALA A 31 17.40 -6.44 -1.01
C ALA A 31 16.16 -5.86 -0.33
N PHE A 32 15.57 -6.61 0.61
CA PHE A 32 14.40 -6.13 1.35
C PHE A 32 14.73 -4.88 2.17
N ARG A 33 15.86 -4.89 2.90
CA ARG A 33 16.32 -3.71 3.64
C ARG A 33 16.51 -2.50 2.73
N SER A 34 17.15 -2.67 1.57
CA SER A 34 17.38 -1.59 0.62
C SER A 34 16.07 -1.03 0.07
N ALA A 35 15.11 -1.89 -0.26
CA ALA A 35 13.78 -1.47 -0.71
C ALA A 35 13.06 -0.64 0.36
N ILE A 36 13.10 -1.04 1.63
CA ILE A 36 12.49 -0.30 2.73
C ILE A 36 13.14 1.08 2.91
N VAL A 37 14.47 1.13 2.87
CA VAL A 37 15.21 2.41 3.02
C VAL A 37 14.86 3.37 1.89
N GLU A 38 14.79 2.89 0.66
CA GLU A 38 14.44 3.70 -0.50
C GLU A 38 12.97 4.13 -0.46
N MET A 39 12.04 3.21 -0.19
CA MET A 39 10.63 3.54 -0.02
C MET A 39 10.42 4.65 1.00
N GLY A 40 10.90 4.46 2.22
CA GLY A 40 10.73 5.46 3.28
C GLY A 40 11.46 6.76 2.98
N GLY A 41 12.62 6.69 2.33
CA GLY A 41 13.39 7.86 1.91
C GLY A 41 12.65 8.77 0.94
N LEU A 42 11.81 8.20 0.06
CA LEU A 42 10.96 8.97 -0.85
C LEU A 42 9.98 9.90 -0.11
N TYR A 43 9.60 9.55 1.10
CA TYR A 43 8.66 10.32 1.91
C TYR A 43 9.38 11.11 3.03
N TYR A 44 10.27 10.45 3.75
CA TYR A 44 10.94 11.00 4.94
C TYR A 44 11.70 12.30 4.66
N ASN A 45 12.37 12.38 3.52
CA ASN A 45 13.19 13.54 3.16
C ASN A 45 12.39 14.83 2.95
N ASP A 46 11.12 14.71 2.55
CA ASP A 46 10.27 15.85 2.24
C ASP A 46 9.32 16.23 3.39
N VAL A 47 8.83 15.25 4.13
CA VAL A 47 7.69 15.43 5.05
C VAL A 47 7.99 14.94 6.47
N GLY A 48 8.99 14.06 6.63
CA GLY A 48 9.33 13.47 7.93
C GLY A 48 8.63 12.14 8.19
N VAL A 49 8.41 11.81 9.47
CA VAL A 49 7.76 10.56 9.89
C VAL A 49 6.27 10.79 10.08
N PRO A 50 5.38 10.02 9.44
CA PRO A 50 3.95 10.10 9.71
C PRO A 50 3.65 9.53 11.11
N ASP A 51 2.49 9.88 11.67
CA ASP A 51 2.02 9.25 12.90
C ASP A 51 1.80 7.76 12.71
N TYR A 52 1.27 7.36 11.53
CA TYR A 52 1.03 5.97 11.20
C TYR A 52 1.29 5.66 9.73
N TRP A 53 1.78 4.44 9.49
CA TRP A 53 1.84 3.80 8.19
C TRP A 53 0.62 2.88 8.04
N VAL A 54 -0.23 3.15 7.06
CA VAL A 54 -1.42 2.33 6.79
C VAL A 54 -1.08 1.26 5.78
N GLY A 55 -0.95 0.02 6.22
CA GLY A 55 -0.69 -1.12 5.32
C GLY A 55 -1.99 -1.70 4.76
N ILE A 56 -2.01 -1.98 3.45
CA ILE A 56 -3.15 -2.61 2.78
C ILE A 56 -3.02 -4.14 2.82
N ASP A 57 -4.10 -4.85 3.18
CA ASP A 57 -4.18 -6.31 3.23
C ASP A 57 -3.89 -6.93 1.85
N SER A 58 -2.83 -7.73 1.71
CA SER A 58 -2.01 -8.29 2.79
C SER A 58 -0.53 -7.93 2.67
N ARG A 59 0.02 -7.80 1.46
CA ARG A 59 1.46 -7.53 1.26
C ARG A 59 1.87 -6.13 1.71
N GLY A 60 0.96 -5.16 1.66
CA GLY A 60 1.17 -3.83 2.23
C GLY A 60 1.50 -3.84 3.72
N PHE A 61 1.04 -4.84 4.48
CA PHE A 61 1.37 -4.99 5.90
C PHE A 61 2.86 -5.19 6.14
N ILE A 62 3.52 -5.93 5.26
CA ILE A 62 4.95 -6.21 5.37
C ILE A 62 5.75 -4.91 5.28
N PHE A 63 5.45 -4.09 4.28
CA PHE A 63 6.14 -2.83 4.04
C PHE A 63 5.82 -1.79 5.11
N ALA A 64 4.55 -1.62 5.48
CA ALA A 64 4.15 -0.68 6.53
C ALA A 64 4.83 -1.01 7.87
N SER A 65 4.89 -2.27 8.25
CA SER A 65 5.56 -2.72 9.48
C SER A 65 7.05 -2.46 9.45
N ALA A 66 7.71 -2.77 8.32
CA ALA A 66 9.15 -2.53 8.17
C ALA A 66 9.49 -1.03 8.18
N LEU A 67 8.68 -0.20 7.51
CA LEU A 67 8.83 1.26 7.51
C LEU A 67 8.67 1.83 8.92
N ALA A 68 7.66 1.40 9.68
CA ALA A 68 7.44 1.84 11.05
C ALA A 68 8.61 1.49 11.98
N ILE A 69 9.17 0.29 11.85
CA ILE A 69 10.34 -0.14 12.65
C ILE A 69 11.61 0.64 12.27
N TYR A 70 11.78 0.93 10.98
CA TYR A 70 13.01 1.59 10.50
C TYR A 70 12.97 3.12 10.69
N PHE A 71 11.85 3.76 10.35
CA PHE A 71 11.72 5.23 10.35
C PHE A 71 10.97 5.77 11.56
N GLY A 72 10.21 4.96 12.28
CA GLY A 72 9.31 5.38 13.35
C GLY A 72 7.86 5.48 12.88
N GLY A 73 6.96 5.86 13.77
CA GLY A 73 5.52 5.86 13.59
C GLY A 73 4.87 4.53 13.96
N GLY A 74 3.55 4.51 14.03
CA GLY A 74 2.77 3.31 14.28
C GLY A 74 2.34 2.63 12.97
N VAL A 75 1.60 1.50 13.10
CA VAL A 75 1.01 0.78 11.97
C VAL A 75 -0.49 0.67 12.14
N ILE A 76 -1.24 0.97 11.09
CA ILE A 76 -2.68 0.75 11.00
C ILE A 76 -2.94 -0.21 9.83
N LEU A 77 -3.91 -1.10 10.02
CA LEU A 77 -4.24 -2.12 9.03
C LEU A 77 -5.51 -1.73 8.28
N ALA A 78 -5.43 -1.62 6.96
CA ALA A 78 -6.60 -1.61 6.08
C ALA A 78 -6.85 -3.05 5.63
N ARG A 79 -7.95 -3.65 6.11
CA ARG A 79 -8.21 -5.08 5.97
C ARG A 79 -9.40 -5.36 5.07
N LYS A 80 -9.40 -6.52 4.46
CA LYS A 80 -10.57 -7.04 3.75
C LYS A 80 -11.71 -7.31 4.73
N GLU A 81 -12.93 -7.16 4.25
CA GLU A 81 -14.17 -7.33 5.02
C GLU A 81 -14.18 -8.57 5.91
N GLY A 82 -14.70 -8.42 7.12
CA GLY A 82 -14.89 -9.51 8.08
C GLY A 82 -13.65 -9.88 8.89
N LYS A 83 -12.54 -9.15 8.72
CA LYS A 83 -11.28 -9.46 9.43
C LYS A 83 -10.93 -8.46 10.54
N THR A 84 -11.71 -7.40 10.68
CA THR A 84 -11.39 -6.30 11.60
C THR A 84 -12.30 -6.34 12.82
N PRO A 85 -11.74 -6.53 14.04
CA PRO A 85 -12.53 -6.54 15.26
C PRO A 85 -12.86 -5.13 15.76
N GLY A 86 -13.82 -5.04 16.68
CA GLY A 86 -14.10 -3.82 17.43
C GLY A 86 -14.90 -2.78 16.66
N ASP A 87 -14.65 -1.50 16.98
CA ASP A 87 -15.29 -0.39 16.29
C ASP A 87 -14.55 -0.09 14.97
N ILE A 88 -15.25 -0.21 13.87
CA ILE A 88 -14.68 -0.11 12.53
C ILE A 88 -15.34 0.96 11.68
N VAL A 89 -14.62 1.43 10.69
CA VAL A 89 -15.13 2.08 9.50
C VAL A 89 -14.93 1.18 8.29
N SER A 90 -15.78 1.30 7.29
CA SER A 90 -15.67 0.53 6.06
C SER A 90 -15.93 1.39 4.83
N VAL A 91 -15.33 0.99 3.71
CA VAL A 91 -15.54 1.58 2.38
C VAL A 91 -15.65 0.43 1.37
N SER A 92 -16.71 0.45 0.57
CA SER A 92 -16.88 -0.48 -0.55
C SER A 92 -16.50 0.21 -1.86
N TYR A 93 -15.88 -0.52 -2.76
CA TYR A 93 -15.45 -0.03 -4.06
C TYR A 93 -15.61 -1.09 -5.13
N ASP A 94 -15.78 -0.64 -6.37
CA ASP A 94 -15.97 -1.53 -7.50
C ASP A 94 -14.65 -2.11 -7.99
N LEU A 95 -14.69 -3.39 -8.33
CA LEU A 95 -13.65 -4.12 -9.06
C LEU A 95 -14.08 -4.26 -10.52
N GLU A 96 -13.17 -4.72 -11.38
CA GLU A 96 -13.51 -5.08 -12.76
C GLU A 96 -14.66 -6.12 -12.79
N TYR A 97 -14.67 -7.03 -11.82
CA TYR A 97 -15.74 -8.01 -11.60
C TYR A 97 -16.19 -7.99 -10.14
N GLY A 98 -17.36 -7.37 -9.89
CA GLY A 98 -17.95 -7.29 -8.55
C GLY A 98 -17.47 -6.09 -7.74
N SER A 99 -17.59 -6.20 -6.44
CA SER A 99 -17.18 -5.18 -5.48
C SER A 99 -16.34 -5.77 -4.36
N ALA A 100 -15.56 -4.94 -3.70
CA ALA A 100 -14.81 -5.29 -2.50
C ALA A 100 -15.04 -4.27 -1.40
N THR A 101 -14.87 -4.68 -0.15
CA THR A 101 -14.97 -3.80 1.02
C THR A 101 -13.67 -3.86 1.81
N LEU A 102 -13.17 -2.69 2.17
CA LEU A 102 -12.06 -2.54 3.11
C LEU A 102 -12.57 -2.00 4.43
N GLU A 103 -11.95 -2.44 5.49
CA GLU A 103 -12.26 -2.06 6.86
C GLU A 103 -11.01 -1.55 7.57
N MET A 104 -11.20 -0.61 8.47
CA MET A 104 -10.17 -0.08 9.34
C MET A 104 -10.74 0.03 10.75
N GLN A 105 -9.99 -0.46 11.73
CA GLN A 105 -10.35 -0.26 13.13
C GLN A 105 -10.10 1.20 13.51
N LYS A 106 -11.03 1.78 14.27
CA LYS A 106 -10.83 3.09 14.89
C LYS A 106 -9.87 2.94 16.07
N VAL A 107 -8.58 2.84 15.76
CA VAL A 107 -7.53 2.80 16.78
C VAL A 107 -6.88 4.17 16.90
N GLY A 108 -6.44 4.49 18.09
CA GLY A 108 -5.89 5.80 18.38
C GLY A 108 -6.99 6.81 18.76
N MET A 109 -6.57 7.96 19.17
CA MET A 109 -7.42 8.96 19.82
C MET A 109 -8.01 9.98 18.83
N GLY A 110 -8.33 9.52 17.62
CA GLY A 110 -8.98 10.35 16.60
C GLY A 110 -8.05 11.41 16.02
N GLY A 111 -7.47 11.11 14.89
CA GLY A 111 -6.62 12.01 14.15
C GLY A 111 -5.16 11.55 14.06
N GLY A 112 -4.40 12.27 13.27
CA GLY A 112 -3.02 12.01 12.95
C GLY A 112 -2.80 11.95 11.45
N GLU A 113 -1.54 12.10 11.07
CA GLU A 113 -1.10 12.03 9.68
C GLU A 113 -0.72 10.60 9.32
N VAL A 114 -1.22 10.13 8.18
CA VAL A 114 -0.95 8.78 7.71
C VAL A 114 -0.36 8.77 6.31
N VAL A 115 0.51 7.80 6.06
CA VAL A 115 0.96 7.41 4.73
C VAL A 115 0.42 6.02 4.42
N ILE A 116 -0.24 5.89 3.28
CA ILE A 116 -0.81 4.61 2.84
C ILE A 116 0.25 3.85 2.07
N VAL A 117 0.39 2.56 2.39
CA VAL A 117 1.46 1.71 1.89
C VAL A 117 0.91 0.43 1.27
N ASP A 118 1.35 0.14 0.05
CA ASP A 118 1.11 -1.14 -0.60
C ASP A 118 2.35 -1.61 -1.35
N ASP A 119 2.33 -2.83 -1.85
CA ASP A 119 3.43 -3.36 -2.66
C ASP A 119 3.31 -2.96 -4.13
N VAL A 120 2.12 -3.00 -4.73
CA VAL A 120 1.90 -2.77 -6.16
C VAL A 120 0.72 -1.83 -6.41
N LEU A 121 0.95 -0.81 -7.21
CA LEU A 121 -0.09 0.02 -7.81
C LEU A 121 -0.40 -0.49 -9.22
N ALA A 122 -1.58 -1.10 -9.39
CA ALA A 122 -2.13 -1.50 -10.69
C ALA A 122 -3.25 -0.53 -11.11
N THR A 123 -4.50 -0.87 -10.97
CA THR A 123 -5.63 0.02 -11.34
C THR A 123 -5.81 1.21 -10.38
N GLY A 124 -5.36 1.08 -9.15
CA GLY A 124 -5.47 2.12 -8.11
C GLY A 124 -6.79 2.11 -7.34
N GLY A 125 -7.73 1.23 -7.66
CA GLY A 125 -9.02 1.15 -6.96
C GLY A 125 -8.87 0.91 -5.47
N THR A 126 -8.05 -0.05 -5.07
CA THR A 126 -7.77 -0.37 -3.67
C THR A 126 -7.10 0.80 -2.94
N LEU A 127 -6.13 1.44 -3.57
CA LEU A 127 -5.43 2.59 -2.99
C LEU A 127 -6.38 3.77 -2.77
N LYS A 128 -7.23 4.06 -3.76
CA LYS A 128 -8.26 5.10 -3.68
C LYS A 128 -9.25 4.82 -2.54
N ALA A 129 -9.77 3.59 -2.47
CA ALA A 129 -10.66 3.17 -1.39
C ALA A 129 -10.00 3.27 0.00
N THR A 130 -8.70 2.99 0.09
CA THR A 130 -7.96 3.10 1.36
C THR A 130 -7.77 4.56 1.78
N ASN A 131 -7.57 5.50 0.83
CA ASN A 131 -7.57 6.93 1.13
C ASN A 131 -8.92 7.38 1.73
N GLU A 132 -10.03 7.04 1.08
CA GLU A 132 -11.38 7.33 1.57
C GLU A 132 -11.63 6.70 2.95
N LEU A 133 -11.15 5.48 3.17
CA LEU A 133 -11.27 4.77 4.43
C LEU A 133 -10.51 5.47 5.57
N ALA A 134 -9.28 5.90 5.31
CA ALA A 134 -8.46 6.61 6.28
C ALA A 134 -9.08 7.97 6.66
N GLU A 135 -9.54 8.74 5.68
CA GLU A 135 -10.24 10.00 5.92
C GLU A 135 -11.54 9.79 6.71
N LYS A 136 -12.32 8.76 6.38
CA LYS A 136 -13.54 8.38 7.11
C LYS A 136 -13.24 7.96 8.55
N ALA A 137 -12.07 7.38 8.80
CA ALA A 137 -11.60 7.04 10.14
C ALA A 137 -11.07 8.25 10.93
N GLY A 138 -10.97 9.43 10.30
CA GLY A 138 -10.54 10.67 10.93
C GLY A 138 -9.05 10.99 10.78
N TYR A 139 -8.34 10.31 9.90
CA TYR A 139 -6.92 10.57 9.63
C TYR A 139 -6.72 11.55 8.47
N ALA A 140 -5.61 12.29 8.51
CA ALA A 140 -5.16 13.10 7.38
C ALA A 140 -4.18 12.29 6.52
N VAL A 141 -4.54 12.03 5.26
CA VAL A 141 -3.65 11.29 4.35
C VAL A 141 -2.62 12.24 3.78
N ALA A 142 -1.36 12.04 4.17
CA ALA A 142 -0.24 12.85 3.73
C ALA A 142 0.40 12.34 2.43
N GLY A 143 0.20 11.08 2.09
CA GLY A 143 0.71 10.51 0.85
C GLY A 143 0.46 9.02 0.70
N ASN A 144 0.85 8.53 -0.46
CA ASN A 144 0.74 7.12 -0.84
C ASN A 144 2.11 6.62 -1.32
N LEU A 145 2.47 5.43 -0.89
CA LEU A 145 3.78 4.84 -1.11
C LEU A 145 3.64 3.39 -1.55
N VAL A 146 4.23 3.04 -2.68
CA VAL A 146 4.23 1.66 -3.18
C VAL A 146 5.64 1.24 -3.59
N LEU A 147 5.93 -0.04 -3.54
CA LEU A 147 7.17 -0.55 -4.08
C LEU A 147 7.18 -0.47 -5.61
N ILE A 148 6.09 -0.90 -6.25
CA ILE A 148 5.97 -1.05 -7.69
C ILE A 148 4.79 -0.23 -8.22
N ASP A 149 5.04 0.56 -9.26
CA ASP A 149 4.00 1.23 -10.05
C ASP A 149 3.94 0.64 -11.46
N LEU A 150 2.81 0.01 -11.81
CA LEU A 150 2.53 -0.53 -13.14
C LEU A 150 1.88 0.56 -14.00
N LYS A 151 2.68 1.45 -14.57
CA LYS A 151 2.19 2.61 -15.36
C LYS A 151 1.46 2.22 -16.64
N TYR A 152 1.72 1.03 -17.17
CA TYR A 152 1.02 0.49 -18.34
C TYR A 152 -0.41 0.03 -18.03
N VAL A 153 -0.79 -0.12 -16.75
CA VAL A 153 -2.14 -0.49 -16.36
C VAL A 153 -3.02 0.76 -16.28
N PRO A 154 -4.15 0.82 -16.99
CA PRO A 154 -5.07 1.94 -16.86
C PRO A 154 -5.57 2.12 -15.42
N ARG A 155 -5.59 3.36 -14.96
CA ARG A 155 -6.12 3.71 -13.64
C ARG A 155 -7.64 3.76 -13.65
N VAL A 156 -8.25 3.52 -12.49
CA VAL A 156 -9.69 3.75 -12.29
C VAL A 156 -10.04 5.22 -12.53
N ASP A 157 -11.30 5.47 -12.84
CA ASP A 157 -11.80 6.83 -13.09
C ASP A 157 -11.54 7.75 -11.88
N ASN A 158 -11.19 8.98 -12.18
CA ASN A 158 -10.88 10.02 -11.17
C ASN A 158 -9.75 9.62 -10.21
N PHE A 159 -8.79 8.83 -10.68
CA PHE A 159 -7.57 8.57 -9.93
C PHE A 159 -6.65 9.79 -10.00
N ASN A 160 -6.59 10.56 -8.93
CA ASN A 160 -5.81 11.79 -8.81
C ASN A 160 -4.90 11.80 -7.58
N LEU A 161 -4.54 10.63 -7.08
CA LEU A 161 -3.66 10.49 -5.93
C LEU A 161 -2.21 10.75 -6.29
N ASP A 162 -1.50 11.47 -5.42
CA ASP A 162 -0.05 11.52 -5.46
C ASP A 162 0.52 10.22 -4.89
N VAL A 163 1.22 9.46 -5.72
CA VAL A 163 1.80 8.17 -5.34
C VAL A 163 3.28 8.16 -5.64
N ARG A 164 4.09 7.87 -4.63
CA ARG A 164 5.53 7.66 -4.78
C ARG A 164 5.82 6.18 -4.91
N SER A 165 6.68 5.82 -5.83
CA SER A 165 7.08 4.44 -6.09
C SER A 165 8.59 4.32 -6.26
N VAL A 166 9.13 3.18 -5.86
CA VAL A 166 10.56 2.87 -6.01
C VAL A 166 10.83 2.36 -7.41
N VAL A 167 10.01 1.43 -7.88
CA VAL A 167 10.14 0.81 -9.20
C VAL A 167 8.92 1.15 -10.05
N SER A 168 9.14 1.51 -11.31
CA SER A 168 8.07 1.76 -12.26
C SER A 168 8.24 0.93 -13.53
N TYR A 169 7.17 0.27 -13.94
CA TYR A 169 7.09 -0.43 -15.23
C TYR A 169 6.19 0.36 -16.18
N VAL A 170 6.73 0.72 -17.34
CA VAL A 170 6.07 1.55 -18.37
C VAL A 170 5.55 0.69 -19.50
#